data_9857fc2c284e871d14c39d2366a0f83f
#
_entry.id   9857fc2c284e871d14c39d2366a0f83f
#
_cell.length_a   1.000
_cell.length_b   1.000
_cell.length_c   1.000
_cell.angle_alpha   90.00
_cell.angle_beta   90.00
_cell.angle_gamma   90.00
#
_symmetry.space_group_name_H-M   'P 1'
#
loop_
_entity.id
_entity.type
_entity.pdbx_description
1 polymer ?
#
loop_
_entity_poly.entity_id
_entity_poly.type
_entity_poly.pdbx_seq_one_letter_code
_entity_poly.pdbx_strand_id
1 'polypeptide(L)'
;MITGGTGSFGKKYTETLLERYNPKKIIIYSRDELKQFEMEQEFNDSCMRYFIGDVRDCERLKQAMRGVDYVIHAAALKQVPAAEYN
;
A
#
# COMPACT_ATOMS: atom_id res chain seq x y z
N MET A 1 0.91 5.88 1.34
CA MET A 1 1.27 4.44 1.46
C MET A 1 0.02 3.62 1.65
N ILE A 2 -0.04 2.48 1.03
CA ILE A 2 -1.19 1.59 1.11
C ILE A 2 -0.74 0.27 1.73
N THR A 3 -1.12 0.01 2.97
CA THR A 3 -0.80 -1.25 3.62
C THR A 3 -1.83 -2.28 3.20
N GLY A 4 -1.38 -3.52 2.97
CA GLY A 4 -2.26 -4.53 2.44
C GLY A 4 -2.70 -4.23 1.02
N GLY A 5 -1.90 -3.45 0.30
CA GLY A 5 -2.30 -2.89 -0.98
C GLY A 5 -2.37 -3.86 -2.15
N THR A 6 -1.98 -5.10 -1.94
CA THR A 6 -2.05 -6.09 -3.01
C THR A 6 -3.41 -6.77 -3.12
N GLY A 7 -4.32 -6.49 -2.18
CA GLY A 7 -5.68 -7.00 -2.27
C GLY A 7 -6.49 -6.21 -3.30
N SER A 8 -7.72 -6.66 -3.54
CA SER A 8 -8.55 -6.04 -4.56
C SER A 8 -8.84 -4.57 -4.27
N PHE A 9 -9.06 -4.21 -3.01
CA PHE A 9 -9.29 -2.82 -2.65
C PHE A 9 -8.05 -1.98 -2.92
N GLY A 10 -6.89 -2.49 -2.52
CA GLY A 10 -5.64 -1.75 -2.71
C GLY A 10 -5.33 -1.53 -4.18
N LYS A 11 -5.58 -2.53 -5.01
CA LYS A 11 -5.38 -2.40 -6.45
C LYS A 11 -6.29 -1.36 -7.05
N LYS A 12 -7.56 -1.39 -6.66
CA LYS A 12 -8.54 -0.44 -7.18
C LYS A 12 -8.19 0.97 -6.74
N TYR A 13 -7.75 1.13 -5.50
CA TYR A 13 -7.37 2.43 -4.99
C TYR A 13 -6.15 2.95 -5.74
N THR A 14 -5.15 2.09 -5.98
CA THR A 14 -3.96 2.46 -6.72
C THR A 14 -4.32 2.90 -8.13
N GLU A 15 -5.20 2.15 -8.79
CA GLU A 15 -5.64 2.50 -10.14
C GLU A 15 -6.28 3.87 -10.16
N THR A 16 -7.14 4.14 -9.19
CA THR A 16 -7.83 5.42 -9.10
C THR A 16 -6.85 6.56 -8.90
N LEU A 17 -5.86 6.37 -8.03
CA LEU A 17 -4.85 7.39 -7.77
C LEU A 17 -4.06 7.71 -9.03
N LEU A 18 -3.68 6.69 -9.77
CA LEU A 18 -2.89 6.89 -10.99
C LEU A 18 -3.70 7.56 -12.09
N GLU A 19 -5.00 7.27 -12.16
CA GLU A 19 -5.85 7.84 -13.20
C GLU A 19 -6.27 9.27 -12.92
N ARG A 20 -6.60 9.55 -11.67
CA ARG A 20 -7.23 10.82 -11.32
C ARG A 20 -6.32 11.84 -10.70
N TYR A 21 -5.20 11.38 -10.16
CA TYR A 21 -4.27 12.24 -9.46
C TYR A 21 -2.90 12.03 -10.03
N ASN A 22 -1.98 12.88 -9.65
CA ASN A 22 -0.61 12.76 -10.11
C ASN A 22 0.30 12.64 -8.90
N PRO A 23 0.25 11.50 -8.20
CA PRO A 23 1.02 11.33 -6.98
C PRO A 23 2.51 11.25 -7.27
N LYS A 24 3.30 11.82 -6.38
CA LYS A 24 4.75 11.74 -6.52
C LYS A 24 5.25 10.34 -6.21
N LYS A 25 4.57 9.67 -5.29
CA LYS A 25 5.01 8.36 -4.85
C LYS A 25 3.83 7.60 -4.27
N ILE A 26 3.67 6.36 -4.70
CA ILE A 26 2.71 5.43 -4.11
C ILE A 26 3.50 4.25 -3.58
N ILE A 27 3.40 4.00 -2.28
CA ILE A 27 4.10 2.90 -1.65
C ILE A 27 3.11 1.80 -1.30
N ILE A 28 3.36 0.61 -1.82
CA ILE A 28 2.58 -0.57 -1.50
C ILE A 28 3.35 -1.37 -0.46
N TYR A 29 2.72 -1.64 0.66
CA TYR A 29 3.33 -2.36 1.77
C TYR A 29 2.50 -3.59 2.08
N SER A 30 3.06 -4.77 1.91
CA SER A 30 2.34 -6.00 2.19
C SER A 30 3.32 -7.14 2.46
N ARG A 31 2.81 -8.24 3.02
CA ARG A 31 3.61 -9.42 3.28
C ARG A 31 3.65 -10.37 2.09
N ASP A 32 2.73 -10.22 1.16
CA ASP A 32 2.55 -11.21 0.11
C ASP A 32 3.45 -10.89 -1.07
N GLU A 33 4.60 -11.55 -1.09
CA GLU A 33 5.62 -11.31 -2.11
C GLU A 33 5.12 -11.62 -3.51
N LEU A 34 4.40 -12.73 -3.65
CA LEU A 34 3.90 -13.12 -4.96
C LEU A 34 2.90 -12.12 -5.51
N LYS A 35 1.98 -11.69 -4.66
CA LYS A 35 0.98 -10.71 -5.10
C LYS A 35 1.61 -9.36 -5.42
N GLN A 36 2.65 -8.99 -4.69
CA GLN A 36 3.38 -7.77 -5.04
C GLN A 36 4.04 -7.89 -6.40
N PHE A 37 4.63 -9.04 -6.67
CA PHE A 37 5.26 -9.27 -7.94
C PHE A 37 4.23 -9.14 -9.08
N GLU A 38 3.07 -9.75 -8.90
CA GLU A 38 2.00 -9.67 -9.90
C GLU A 38 1.52 -8.24 -10.07
N MET A 39 1.36 -7.53 -8.97
CA MET A 39 0.90 -6.15 -9.00
C MET A 39 1.91 -5.25 -9.70
N GLU A 40 3.18 -5.51 -9.50
CA GLU A 40 4.24 -4.74 -10.12
C GLU A 40 4.21 -4.86 -11.63
N GLN A 41 3.79 -6.02 -12.15
CA GLN A 41 3.64 -6.20 -13.58
C GLN A 41 2.51 -5.34 -14.13
N GLU A 42 1.49 -5.14 -13.33
CA GLU A 42 0.31 -4.39 -13.74
C GLU A 42 0.50 -2.88 -13.52
N PHE A 43 1.10 -2.51 -12.42
CA PHE A 43 1.31 -1.11 -12.05
C PHE A 43 2.80 -0.84 -11.92
N ASN A 44 3.44 -0.56 -13.04
CA ASN A 44 4.88 -0.31 -13.06
C ASN A 44 5.22 1.16 -13.30
N ASP A 45 4.30 2.04 -12.97
CA ASP A 45 4.51 3.47 -13.09
C ASP A 45 5.72 3.89 -12.26
N SER A 46 6.42 4.92 -12.70
CA SER A 46 7.67 5.35 -12.06
C SER A 46 7.47 5.83 -10.63
N CYS A 47 6.27 6.21 -10.25
CA CYS A 47 5.99 6.64 -8.89
C CYS A 47 5.75 5.48 -7.92
N MET A 48 5.66 4.26 -8.42
CA MET A 48 5.36 3.11 -7.58
C MET A 48 6.59 2.64 -6.82
N ARG A 49 6.37 2.26 -5.57
CA ARG A 49 7.39 1.65 -4.71
C ARG A 49 6.77 0.49 -3.97
N TYR A 50 7.48 -0.61 -3.90
CA TYR A 50 6.97 -1.84 -3.29
C TYR A 50 7.84 -2.26 -2.14
N PHE A 51 7.23 -2.43 -0.97
CA PHE A 51 7.92 -2.87 0.24
C PHE A 51 7.30 -4.17 0.74
N ILE A 52 8.13 -5.17 0.96
CA ILE A 52 7.68 -6.41 1.59
C ILE A 52 7.84 -6.25 3.09
N GLY A 53 6.77 -6.42 3.82
CA GLY A 53 6.85 -6.33 5.26
C GLY A 53 5.50 -6.61 5.91
N ASP A 54 5.55 -6.80 7.23
CA ASP A 54 4.38 -7.03 8.04
C ASP A 54 4.06 -5.74 8.78
N VAL A 55 2.77 -5.36 8.87
CA VAL A 55 2.40 -4.13 9.57
C VAL A 55 2.76 -4.20 11.05
N ARG A 56 2.99 -5.39 11.59
CA ARG A 56 3.42 -5.55 12.96
C ARG A 56 4.91 -5.28 13.16
N ASP A 57 5.68 -5.25 12.08
CA ASP A 57 7.11 -4.94 12.15
C ASP A 57 7.27 -3.42 12.13
N CYS A 58 7.34 -2.84 13.31
CA CYS A 58 7.36 -1.39 13.44
C CYS A 58 8.57 -0.74 12.78
N GLU A 59 9.72 -1.37 12.87
CA GLU A 59 10.93 -0.79 12.28
C GLU A 59 10.83 -0.76 10.75
N ARG A 60 10.36 -1.85 10.18
CA ARG A 60 10.20 -1.94 8.74
C ARG A 60 9.16 -0.94 8.25
N LEU A 61 8.06 -0.85 9.00
CA LEU A 61 6.98 0.07 8.65
C LEU A 61 7.45 1.52 8.70
N LYS A 62 8.23 1.86 9.71
CA LYS A 62 8.77 3.22 9.83
C LYS A 62 9.65 3.57 8.65
N GLN A 63 10.47 2.63 8.21
CA GLN A 63 11.32 2.85 7.05
C GLN A 63 10.48 3.13 5.81
N ALA A 64 9.42 2.35 5.61
CA ALA A 64 8.56 2.51 4.45
C ALA A 64 7.77 3.82 4.50
N MET A 65 7.46 4.29 5.70
CA MET A 65 6.66 5.50 5.87
C MET A 65 7.43 6.80 5.73
N ARG A 66 8.74 6.73 5.58
CA ARG A 66 9.54 7.93 5.52
C ARG A 66 9.12 8.80 4.34
N GLY A 67 8.76 10.05 4.62
CA GLY A 67 8.34 10.97 3.59
C GLY A 67 6.94 10.75 3.04
N VAL A 68 6.12 9.95 3.73
CA VAL A 68 4.76 9.66 3.31
C VAL A 68 3.79 10.66 3.92
N ASP A 69 2.90 11.21 3.10
CA ASP A 69 1.90 12.17 3.57
C ASP A 69 0.63 11.48 4.05
N TYR A 70 0.23 10.39 3.40
CA TYR A 70 -1.03 9.71 3.69
C TYR A 70 -0.82 8.21 3.77
N VAL A 71 -1.54 7.58 4.68
CA VAL A 71 -1.50 6.13 4.85
C VAL A 71 -2.93 5.59 4.76
N ILE A 72 -3.13 4.63 3.87
CA ILE A 72 -4.39 3.91 3.74
C ILE A 72 -4.14 2.48 4.19
N HIS A 73 -4.90 2.05 5.17
CA HIS A 73 -4.73 0.71 5.71
C HIS A 73 -5.80 -0.21 5.11
N ALA A 74 -5.55 -0.66 3.89
CA ALA A 74 -6.54 -1.41 3.13
C ALA A 74 -7.01 -2.68 3.83
N ALA A 75 -6.09 -3.36 4.50
CA ALA A 75 -6.46 -4.58 5.21
C ALA A 75 -7.44 -4.29 6.35
N ALA A 76 -7.30 -3.15 6.99
CA ALA A 76 -8.16 -2.78 8.10
C ALA A 76 -9.57 -2.45 7.65
N LEU A 77 -9.72 -2.01 6.42
CA LEU A 77 -11.04 -1.65 5.90
C LEU A 77 -11.97 -2.85 5.78
N LYS A 78 -11.40 -4.04 5.74
CA LYS A 78 -12.20 -5.26 5.70
C LYS A 78 -12.64 -5.72 7.07
N GLN A 79 -12.02 -5.19 8.11
CA GLN A 79 -12.25 -5.62 9.48
C GLN A 79 -12.59 -4.41 10.28
N VAL A 80 -13.87 -4.17 10.41
CA VAL A 80 -14.38 -2.99 11.07
C VAL A 80 -13.73 -2.68 12.41
N PRO A 81 -13.51 -3.66 13.28
CA PRO A 81 -12.93 -3.34 14.59
C PRO A 81 -11.56 -2.69 14.50
N ALA A 82 -10.80 -2.98 13.47
CA ALA A 82 -9.46 -2.45 13.37
C ALA A 82 -9.46 -0.96 13.09
N ALA A 83 -10.51 -0.44 12.52
CA ALA A 83 -10.58 0.96 12.17
C ALA A 83 -10.58 1.86 13.39
N GLU A 84 -10.85 1.29 14.55
CA GLU A 84 -10.94 2.07 15.78
C GLU A 84 -9.61 2.52 16.30
N TYR A 85 -8.54 1.98 15.80
CA TYR A 85 -7.23 2.25 16.35
C TYR A 85 -6.62 3.54 15.87
N ASN A 86 -7.24 4.19 15.02
CA ASN A 86 -6.66 5.45 14.53
C ASN A 86 -7.08 6.63 15.33
#